data_62a642e420379a0628f31a0013551458
#
_entry.id   62a642e420379a0628f31a0013551458
#
_cell.length_a   1.000
_cell.length_b   1.000
_cell.length_c   1.000
_cell.angle_alpha   90.00
_cell.angle_beta   90.00
_cell.angle_gamma   90.00
#
_symmetry.space_group_name_H-M   'P 1'
#
loop_
_entity.id
_entity.type
_entity.pdbx_description
1 polymer ?
#
loop_
_entity_poly.entity_id
_entity_poly.type
_entity_poly.pdbx_seq_one_letter_code
_entity_poly.pdbx_strand_id
1 'polypeptide(L)'
;MTVPVSGAVVVGYDASESSKTAVEWAAADANRRGVDLVVVHADRRLKGGDGAADAIAEEGAVRARERVPGLTVHAVARRQGPAAALQELSAEAAVVVVGHRGRGRLAAGLVGSVAFTISAHAQCPVLVIRGNSEHLPGPDRPVVVGTDDSEFATRAVAGAARLAASTNARLIIAAAWDVPEVNPWSAAYLANVNAVEDAAQAAEAEAVSAVERAREMVMAEHPGLTVEVGTQRGRPEHVLADASEGAGLLVVGSRGHSDLVGLLLGSVSRAVLHTANCPVAVIR
;
A
#
# COMPACT_ATOMS: atom_id res chain seq x y z
N MET A 1 25.52 18.03 -3.55
CA MET A 1 24.26 18.76 -3.35
C MET A 1 23.29 17.84 -2.62
N THR A 2 22.73 18.30 -1.53
CA THR A 2 21.68 17.55 -0.80
C THR A 2 20.41 17.60 -1.62
N VAL A 3 19.87 16.44 -2.02
CA VAL A 3 18.63 16.37 -2.77
C VAL A 3 17.49 16.70 -1.81
N PRO A 4 16.53 17.57 -2.17
CA PRO A 4 15.40 17.88 -1.32
C PRO A 4 14.44 16.70 -1.28
N VAL A 5 14.51 15.90 -0.21
CA VAL A 5 13.65 14.73 0.00
C VAL A 5 12.48 15.07 0.91
N SER A 6 12.63 16.11 1.73
CA SER A 6 11.63 16.50 2.74
C SER A 6 10.27 16.78 2.11
N GLY A 7 9.28 15.95 2.45
CA GLY A 7 7.93 16.02 1.91
C GLY A 7 7.77 15.59 0.44
N ALA A 8 8.84 15.16 -0.24
CA ALA A 8 8.79 14.72 -1.62
C ALA A 8 8.18 13.31 -1.78
N VAL A 9 7.70 12.99 -2.97
CA VAL A 9 7.43 11.61 -3.40
C VAL A 9 8.76 10.97 -3.83
N VAL A 10 9.11 9.83 -3.26
CA VAL A 10 10.34 9.09 -3.61
C VAL A 10 9.95 7.83 -4.38
N VAL A 11 10.57 7.56 -5.52
CA VAL A 11 10.31 6.35 -6.29
C VAL A 11 11.59 5.58 -6.59
N GLY A 12 11.56 4.26 -6.33
CA GLY A 12 12.63 3.35 -6.71
C GLY A 12 12.55 2.97 -8.19
N TYR A 13 13.66 3.13 -8.92
CA TYR A 13 13.73 2.84 -10.35
C TYR A 13 14.92 1.93 -10.70
N ASP A 14 14.65 0.85 -11.44
CA ASP A 14 15.66 -0.10 -11.91
C ASP A 14 15.53 -0.45 -13.40
N ALA A 15 14.77 0.33 -14.16
CA ALA A 15 14.44 0.14 -15.56
C ALA A 15 13.60 -1.14 -15.89
N SER A 16 13.09 -1.85 -14.87
CA SER A 16 12.09 -2.90 -15.07
C SER A 16 10.73 -2.30 -15.44
N GLU A 17 9.87 -3.06 -16.14
CA GLU A 17 8.51 -2.60 -16.49
C GLU A 17 7.71 -2.18 -15.24
N SER A 18 7.85 -2.92 -14.17
CA SER A 18 7.18 -2.58 -12.90
C SER A 18 7.67 -1.25 -12.31
N SER A 19 8.96 -0.92 -12.43
CA SER A 19 9.49 0.35 -11.97
C SER A 19 9.13 1.51 -12.90
N LYS A 20 8.96 1.27 -14.19
CA LYS A 20 8.46 2.26 -15.14
C LYS A 20 7.04 2.69 -14.80
N THR A 21 6.14 1.72 -14.56
CA THR A 21 4.78 1.99 -14.08
C THR A 21 4.78 2.72 -12.74
N ALA A 22 5.68 2.34 -11.83
CA ALA A 22 5.82 3.01 -10.52
C ALA A 22 6.22 4.48 -10.66
N VAL A 23 7.12 4.81 -11.60
CA VAL A 23 7.53 6.21 -11.89
C VAL A 23 6.35 7.02 -12.43
N GLU A 24 5.57 6.48 -13.35
CA GLU A 24 4.40 7.16 -13.92
C GLU A 24 3.34 7.46 -12.85
N TRP A 25 3.10 6.47 -11.99
CA TRP A 25 2.19 6.65 -10.85
C TRP A 25 2.73 7.69 -9.87
N ALA A 26 4.01 7.61 -9.50
CA ALA A 26 4.65 8.54 -8.59
C ALA A 26 4.65 9.98 -9.11
N ALA A 27 4.86 10.17 -10.42
CA ALA A 27 4.79 11.48 -11.05
C ALA A 27 3.38 12.10 -10.95
N ALA A 28 2.34 11.30 -11.21
CA ALA A 28 0.97 11.74 -11.06
C ALA A 28 0.62 12.08 -9.59
N ASP A 29 1.10 11.28 -8.62
CA ASP A 29 0.87 11.53 -7.19
C ASP A 29 1.64 12.77 -6.70
N ALA A 30 2.90 12.97 -7.13
CA ALA A 30 3.68 14.16 -6.80
C ALA A 30 3.02 15.44 -7.32
N ASN A 31 2.56 15.43 -8.57
CA ASN A 31 1.84 16.54 -9.16
C ASN A 31 0.53 16.86 -8.42
N ARG A 32 -0.25 15.83 -8.09
CA ARG A 32 -1.48 15.97 -7.31
C ARG A 32 -1.24 16.58 -5.93
N ARG A 33 -0.13 16.22 -5.28
CA ARG A 33 0.28 16.76 -3.97
C ARG A 33 0.93 18.13 -4.07
N GLY A 34 1.36 18.56 -5.25
CA GLY A 34 2.14 19.80 -5.44
C GLY A 34 3.54 19.73 -4.82
N VAL A 35 4.18 18.56 -4.86
CA VAL A 35 5.53 18.33 -4.29
C VAL A 35 6.48 17.77 -5.34
N ASP A 36 7.78 17.82 -5.05
CA ASP A 36 8.82 17.28 -5.91
C ASP A 36 8.78 15.74 -5.99
N LEU A 37 9.28 15.20 -7.09
CA LEU A 37 9.53 13.77 -7.27
C LEU A 37 11.03 13.49 -7.22
N VAL A 38 11.43 12.49 -6.44
CA VAL A 38 12.80 11.99 -6.38
C VAL A 38 12.85 10.58 -6.95
N VAL A 39 13.49 10.42 -8.10
CA VAL A 39 13.71 9.12 -8.75
C VAL A 39 15.05 8.56 -8.29
N VAL A 40 15.02 7.39 -7.65
CA VAL A 40 16.19 6.78 -7.02
C VAL A 40 16.58 5.49 -7.72
N HIS A 41 17.81 5.46 -8.25
CA HIS A 41 18.46 4.21 -8.63
C HIS A 41 19.54 3.85 -7.60
N ALA A 42 19.53 2.61 -7.09
CA ALA A 42 20.49 2.17 -6.10
C ALA A 42 21.08 0.80 -6.45
N ASP A 43 22.41 0.69 -6.47
CA ASP A 43 23.14 -0.56 -6.69
C ASP A 43 24.46 -0.55 -5.89
N ARG A 44 24.70 -1.61 -5.12
CA ARG A 44 25.97 -1.81 -4.38
C ARG A 44 27.17 -2.03 -5.29
N ARG A 45 26.94 -2.46 -6.53
CA ARG A 45 28.00 -2.80 -7.49
C ARG A 45 28.51 -1.60 -8.26
N LEU A 46 27.91 -0.42 -8.06
CA LEU A 46 28.36 0.81 -8.69
C LEU A 46 29.80 1.12 -8.30
N LYS A 47 30.74 0.98 -9.25
CA LYS A 47 32.11 1.42 -9.11
C LYS A 47 32.19 2.94 -9.33
N GLY A 48 33.10 3.62 -8.62
CA GLY A 48 33.24 5.07 -8.75
C GLY A 48 33.55 5.47 -10.20
N GLY A 49 32.84 6.43 -10.72
CA GLY A 49 33.08 6.99 -12.06
C GLY A 49 32.17 6.45 -13.19
N ASP A 50 31.37 5.42 -12.95
CA ASP A 50 30.42 4.92 -13.95
C ASP A 50 29.16 5.77 -13.91
N GLY A 51 29.00 6.71 -14.86
CA GLY A 51 27.77 7.47 -15.09
C GLY A 51 26.55 6.61 -15.44
N ALA A 52 26.71 5.28 -15.48
CA ALA A 52 25.63 4.34 -15.78
C ALA A 52 24.48 4.36 -14.75
N ALA A 53 24.79 4.56 -13.48
CA ALA A 53 23.75 4.65 -12.44
C ALA A 53 22.98 5.96 -12.51
N ASP A 54 23.71 7.06 -12.74
CA ASP A 54 23.13 8.37 -12.95
C ASP A 54 22.24 8.35 -14.22
N ALA A 55 22.69 7.66 -15.28
CA ALA A 55 21.93 7.49 -16.51
C ALA A 55 20.62 6.71 -16.29
N ILE A 56 20.64 5.65 -15.46
CA ILE A 56 19.41 4.90 -15.14
C ILE A 56 18.46 5.76 -14.30
N ALA A 57 18.95 6.48 -13.30
CA ALA A 57 18.11 7.38 -12.52
C ALA A 57 17.51 8.49 -13.41
N GLU A 58 18.33 9.05 -14.32
CA GLU A 58 17.88 10.08 -15.26
C GLU A 58 16.87 9.56 -16.28
N GLU A 59 17.02 8.32 -16.78
CA GLU A 59 16.00 7.66 -17.61
C GLU A 59 14.62 7.67 -16.93
N GLY A 60 14.57 7.29 -15.65
CA GLY A 60 13.34 7.35 -14.87
C GLY A 60 12.81 8.77 -14.68
N ALA A 61 13.72 9.75 -14.48
CA ALA A 61 13.33 11.15 -14.32
C ALA A 61 12.80 11.76 -15.63
N VAL A 62 13.38 11.39 -16.78
CA VAL A 62 12.87 11.78 -18.12
C VAL A 62 11.44 11.25 -18.29
N ARG A 63 11.20 9.97 -18.01
CA ARG A 63 9.87 9.36 -18.08
C ARG A 63 8.84 10.10 -17.19
N ALA A 64 9.24 10.48 -15.98
CA ALA A 64 8.37 11.24 -15.08
C ALA A 64 8.00 12.61 -15.66
N ARG A 65 8.97 13.34 -16.24
CA ARG A 65 8.75 14.65 -16.88
C ARG A 65 7.89 14.53 -18.15
N GLU A 66 8.05 13.46 -18.92
CA GLU A 66 7.19 13.15 -20.09
C GLU A 66 5.75 12.89 -19.64
N ARG A 67 5.56 12.15 -18.54
CA ARG A 67 4.22 11.85 -17.99
C ARG A 67 3.53 13.08 -17.42
N VAL A 68 4.29 13.97 -16.76
CA VAL A 68 3.78 15.19 -16.12
C VAL A 68 4.72 16.35 -16.48
N PRO A 69 4.47 17.07 -17.59
CA PRO A 69 5.23 18.27 -17.96
C PRO A 69 5.18 19.34 -16.87
N GLY A 70 6.35 19.87 -16.52
CA GLY A 70 6.47 20.92 -15.49
C GLY A 70 6.68 20.40 -14.07
N LEU A 71 6.60 19.10 -13.82
CA LEU A 71 6.95 18.52 -12.52
C LEU A 71 8.44 18.69 -12.23
N THR A 72 8.78 19.15 -11.01
CA THR A 72 10.17 19.15 -10.53
C THR A 72 10.59 17.75 -10.20
N VAL A 73 11.55 17.20 -10.95
CA VAL A 73 12.02 15.82 -10.81
C VAL A 73 13.53 15.79 -10.60
N HIS A 74 13.96 15.14 -9.53
CA HIS A 74 15.37 14.94 -9.18
C HIS A 74 15.78 13.48 -9.43
N ALA A 75 16.84 13.26 -10.18
CA ALA A 75 17.45 11.95 -10.39
C ALA A 75 18.56 11.73 -9.35
N VAL A 76 18.56 10.57 -8.69
CA VAL A 76 19.49 10.26 -7.60
C VAL A 76 20.03 8.84 -7.77
N ALA A 77 21.35 8.72 -7.91
CA ALA A 77 22.02 7.43 -7.80
C ALA A 77 22.58 7.22 -6.38
N ARG A 78 22.46 5.99 -5.85
CA ARG A 78 22.98 5.60 -4.53
C ARG A 78 23.82 4.33 -4.61
N ARG A 79 25.00 4.34 -3.95
CA ARG A 79 25.93 3.20 -3.90
C ARG A 79 25.67 2.27 -2.72
N GLN A 80 24.41 1.89 -2.56
CA GLN A 80 23.96 0.98 -1.50
C GLN A 80 22.85 0.07 -2.02
N GLY A 81 22.41 -0.88 -1.19
CA GLY A 81 21.29 -1.75 -1.58
C GLY A 81 20.00 -0.94 -1.76
N PRO A 82 19.17 -1.26 -2.76
CA PRO A 82 17.97 -0.48 -3.05
C PRO A 82 17.04 -0.31 -1.85
N ALA A 83 16.79 -1.36 -1.07
CA ALA A 83 15.95 -1.28 0.12
C ALA A 83 16.55 -0.33 1.18
N ALA A 84 17.87 -0.38 1.41
CA ALA A 84 18.52 0.50 2.38
C ALA A 84 18.49 1.97 1.92
N ALA A 85 18.69 2.24 0.62
CA ALA A 85 18.59 3.59 0.07
C ALA A 85 17.20 4.19 0.25
N LEU A 86 16.16 3.42 -0.08
CA LEU A 86 14.78 3.87 0.05
C LEU A 86 14.35 3.99 1.52
N GLN A 87 14.84 3.11 2.40
CA GLN A 87 14.58 3.20 3.83
C GLN A 87 15.18 4.48 4.45
N GLU A 88 16.40 4.83 4.10
CA GLU A 88 17.02 6.08 4.53
C GLU A 88 16.19 7.30 4.09
N LEU A 89 15.82 7.35 2.82
CA LEU A 89 15.03 8.45 2.26
C LEU A 89 13.60 8.52 2.81
N SER A 90 13.05 7.38 3.27
CA SER A 90 11.69 7.32 3.83
C SER A 90 11.53 8.11 5.14
N ALA A 91 12.64 8.48 5.80
CA ALA A 91 12.59 9.29 7.03
C ALA A 91 12.04 10.71 6.79
N GLU A 92 12.23 11.24 5.58
CA GLU A 92 11.84 12.60 5.22
C GLU A 92 10.80 12.64 4.09
N ALA A 93 10.63 11.53 3.36
CA ALA A 93 9.69 11.45 2.24
C ALA A 93 8.23 11.49 2.69
N ALA A 94 7.35 12.08 1.87
CA ALA A 94 5.90 11.99 2.06
C ALA A 94 5.38 10.57 1.80
N VAL A 95 5.97 9.88 0.82
CA VAL A 95 5.66 8.50 0.44
C VAL A 95 6.81 7.90 -0.36
N VAL A 96 7.02 6.60 -0.19
CA VAL A 96 7.92 5.82 -1.05
C VAL A 96 7.10 4.95 -1.99
N VAL A 97 7.39 5.04 -3.29
CA VAL A 97 6.74 4.27 -4.36
C VAL A 97 7.72 3.26 -4.94
N VAL A 98 7.27 2.03 -5.11
CA VAL A 98 8.08 0.96 -5.73
C VAL A 98 7.23 0.10 -6.63
N GLY A 99 7.82 -0.46 -7.68
CA GLY A 99 7.19 -1.52 -8.44
C GLY A 99 7.13 -2.82 -7.63
N HIS A 100 6.10 -3.63 -7.84
CA HIS A 100 5.95 -4.92 -7.14
C HIS A 100 7.08 -5.91 -7.43
N ARG A 101 7.81 -5.73 -8.53
CA ARG A 101 8.98 -6.54 -8.95
C ARG A 101 10.08 -5.66 -9.49
N GLY A 102 11.29 -6.19 -9.52
CA GLY A 102 12.45 -5.61 -10.18
C GLY A 102 13.01 -6.57 -11.24
N ARG A 103 14.28 -6.39 -11.60
CA ARG A 103 15.01 -7.22 -12.59
C ARG A 103 15.16 -8.70 -12.19
N GLY A 104 14.83 -9.10 -10.95
CA GLY A 104 14.96 -10.48 -10.48
C GLY A 104 13.92 -11.42 -11.12
N ARG A 105 14.33 -12.68 -11.40
CA ARG A 105 13.43 -13.73 -11.87
C ARG A 105 12.68 -14.33 -10.66
N LEU A 106 11.55 -13.76 -10.29
CA LEU A 106 10.63 -14.33 -9.31
C LEU A 106 9.46 -14.98 -10.05
N ALA A 107 8.90 -16.06 -9.45
CA ALA A 107 7.69 -16.69 -9.95
C ALA A 107 6.53 -15.67 -10.05
N ALA A 108 5.61 -15.91 -10.99
CA ALA A 108 4.44 -15.06 -11.16
C ALA A 108 3.65 -14.96 -9.84
N GLY A 109 3.24 -13.75 -9.45
CA GLY A 109 2.45 -13.51 -8.22
C GLY A 109 3.27 -13.08 -7.00
N LEU A 110 4.60 -13.29 -6.94
CA LEU A 110 5.39 -12.92 -5.77
C LEU A 110 5.84 -11.45 -5.81
N VAL A 111 5.82 -10.79 -4.67
CA VAL A 111 6.38 -9.45 -4.47
C VAL A 111 7.90 -9.53 -4.37
N GLY A 112 8.60 -8.56 -4.95
CA GLY A 112 10.05 -8.45 -4.92
C GLY A 112 10.58 -8.12 -3.52
N SER A 113 11.82 -8.54 -3.25
CA SER A 113 12.47 -8.32 -1.96
C SER A 113 12.58 -6.85 -1.57
N VAL A 114 12.80 -5.94 -2.52
CA VAL A 114 12.87 -4.50 -2.24
C VAL A 114 11.50 -3.99 -1.79
N ALA A 115 10.43 -4.28 -2.55
CA ALA A 115 9.07 -3.87 -2.22
C ALA A 115 8.65 -4.42 -0.85
N PHE A 116 8.92 -5.69 -0.58
CA PHE A 116 8.62 -6.31 0.71
C PHE A 116 9.40 -5.66 1.85
N THR A 117 10.73 -5.50 1.69
CA THR A 117 11.58 -4.94 2.74
C THR A 117 11.21 -3.50 3.05
N ILE A 118 10.95 -2.67 2.02
CA ILE A 118 10.60 -1.26 2.27
C ILE A 118 9.21 -1.14 2.89
N SER A 119 8.25 -1.98 2.50
CA SER A 119 6.93 -2.03 3.15
C SER A 119 7.01 -2.40 4.63
N ALA A 120 8.05 -3.15 5.04
CA ALA A 120 8.29 -3.52 6.43
C ALA A 120 9.07 -2.47 7.23
N HIS A 121 9.92 -1.65 6.62
CA HIS A 121 10.92 -0.85 7.35
C HIS A 121 10.88 0.66 7.06
N ALA A 122 10.13 1.14 6.08
CA ALA A 122 10.02 2.57 5.81
C ALA A 122 9.43 3.32 7.00
N GLN A 123 9.73 4.61 7.12
CA GLN A 123 9.20 5.51 8.15
C GLN A 123 8.02 6.35 7.65
N CYS A 124 7.70 6.27 6.37
CA CYS A 124 6.55 6.90 5.73
C CYS A 124 5.65 5.83 5.06
N PRO A 125 4.47 6.18 4.54
CA PRO A 125 3.66 5.30 3.72
C PRO A 125 4.45 4.71 2.54
N VAL A 126 4.18 3.44 2.21
CA VAL A 126 4.79 2.75 1.07
C VAL A 126 3.71 2.33 0.08
N LEU A 127 3.95 2.63 -1.17
CA LEU A 127 3.07 2.28 -2.27
C LEU A 127 3.75 1.25 -3.17
N VAL A 128 3.15 0.09 -3.29
CA VAL A 128 3.61 -0.99 -4.15
C VAL A 128 2.73 -1.06 -5.38
N ILE A 129 3.27 -0.65 -6.52
CA ILE A 129 2.55 -0.58 -7.78
C ILE A 129 2.52 -1.95 -8.45
N ARG A 130 1.32 -2.42 -8.76
CA ARG A 130 1.01 -3.68 -9.45
C ARG A 130 0.16 -3.39 -10.68
N GLY A 131 0.25 -4.27 -11.68
CA GLY A 131 -0.49 -4.09 -12.93
C GLY A 131 0.08 -2.97 -13.80
N ASN A 132 -0.75 -2.36 -14.60
CA ASN A 132 -0.41 -1.23 -15.46
C ASN A 132 -0.86 0.11 -14.84
N SER A 133 -0.42 1.22 -15.41
CA SER A 133 -0.73 2.58 -14.95
C SER A 133 -2.22 2.96 -15.01
N GLU A 134 -3.04 2.14 -15.66
CA GLU A 134 -4.50 2.37 -15.76
C GLU A 134 -5.24 2.11 -14.45
N HIS A 135 -4.58 1.47 -13.47
CA HIS A 135 -5.15 1.14 -12.15
C HIS A 135 -5.02 2.27 -11.13
N LEU A 136 -5.06 3.54 -11.55
CA LEU A 136 -5.08 4.68 -10.64
C LEU A 136 -6.48 4.87 -10.04
N PRO A 137 -6.58 5.32 -8.76
CA PRO A 137 -7.86 5.73 -8.18
C PRO A 137 -8.51 6.85 -8.97
N GLY A 138 -9.83 6.84 -9.06
CA GLY A 138 -10.63 7.82 -9.78
C GLY A 138 -12.11 7.49 -9.70
N PRO A 139 -12.98 8.21 -10.43
CA PRO A 139 -14.43 8.03 -10.38
C PRO A 139 -14.88 6.58 -10.62
N ASP A 140 -14.22 5.88 -11.56
CA ASP A 140 -14.57 4.51 -11.92
C ASP A 140 -13.80 3.44 -11.15
N ARG A 141 -12.80 3.84 -10.34
CA ARG A 141 -11.92 2.93 -9.62
C ARG A 141 -11.79 3.35 -8.15
N PRO A 142 -12.48 2.66 -7.24
CA PRO A 142 -12.52 3.05 -5.83
C PRO A 142 -11.16 2.90 -5.15
N VAL A 143 -10.99 3.62 -4.06
CA VAL A 143 -10.02 3.31 -3.03
C VAL A 143 -10.67 2.34 -2.05
N VAL A 144 -10.07 1.18 -1.84
CA VAL A 144 -10.50 0.21 -0.83
C VAL A 144 -9.58 0.30 0.37
N VAL A 145 -10.11 0.27 1.58
CA VAL A 145 -9.31 0.21 2.81
C VAL A 145 -9.81 -0.89 3.73
N GLY A 146 -8.87 -1.71 4.23
CA GLY A 146 -9.15 -2.68 5.27
C GLY A 146 -9.08 -2.04 6.66
N THR A 147 -10.05 -2.36 7.52
CA THR A 147 -10.04 -1.94 8.92
C THR A 147 -10.29 -3.11 9.86
N ASP A 148 -9.60 -3.10 11.00
CA ASP A 148 -9.82 -3.93 12.18
C ASP A 148 -9.94 -3.06 13.44
N ASP A 149 -10.14 -1.75 13.26
CA ASP A 149 -10.21 -0.73 14.31
C ASP A 149 -8.91 -0.52 15.12
N SER A 150 -7.80 -1.11 14.70
CA SER A 150 -6.49 -0.83 15.27
C SER A 150 -6.02 0.58 14.95
N GLU A 151 -5.05 1.10 15.71
CA GLU A 151 -4.45 2.42 15.46
C GLU A 151 -3.88 2.54 14.03
N PHE A 152 -3.25 1.47 13.53
CA PHE A 152 -2.72 1.45 12.16
C PHE A 152 -3.81 1.40 11.11
N ALA A 153 -4.90 0.69 11.35
CA ALA A 153 -6.06 0.67 10.47
C ALA A 153 -6.76 2.04 10.46
N THR A 154 -6.88 2.70 11.59
CA THR A 154 -7.43 4.07 11.69
C THR A 154 -6.61 5.06 10.87
N ARG A 155 -5.28 5.02 10.95
CA ARG A 155 -4.39 5.82 10.10
C ARG A 155 -4.53 5.48 8.62
N ALA A 156 -4.70 4.18 8.30
CA ALA A 156 -4.93 3.72 6.92
C ALA A 156 -6.24 4.27 6.36
N VAL A 157 -7.33 4.24 7.13
CA VAL A 157 -8.62 4.81 6.77
C VAL A 157 -8.51 6.32 6.50
N ALA A 158 -7.86 7.08 7.39
CA ALA A 158 -7.63 8.51 7.19
C ALA A 158 -6.79 8.79 5.93
N GLY A 159 -5.75 7.98 5.66
CA GLY A 159 -4.93 8.08 4.45
C GLY A 159 -5.72 7.78 3.18
N ALA A 160 -6.54 6.74 3.21
CA ALA A 160 -7.41 6.34 2.11
C ALA A 160 -8.47 7.41 1.79
N ALA A 161 -9.09 7.99 2.82
CA ALA A 161 -10.08 9.05 2.66
C ALA A 161 -9.50 10.29 2.00
N ARG A 162 -8.33 10.77 2.44
CA ARG A 162 -7.63 11.90 1.80
C ARG A 162 -7.32 11.61 0.33
N LEU A 163 -6.87 10.40 0.01
CA LEU A 163 -6.57 10.03 -1.37
C LEU A 163 -7.86 9.96 -2.21
N ALA A 164 -8.90 9.29 -1.73
CA ALA A 164 -10.17 9.17 -2.41
C ALA A 164 -10.78 10.56 -2.71
N ALA A 165 -10.78 11.46 -1.72
CA ALA A 165 -11.25 12.84 -1.89
C ALA A 165 -10.44 13.60 -2.95
N SER A 166 -9.10 13.47 -2.94
CA SER A 166 -8.22 14.19 -3.89
C SER A 166 -8.23 13.61 -5.32
N THR A 167 -8.73 12.40 -5.52
CA THR A 167 -8.83 11.74 -6.83
C THR A 167 -10.27 11.64 -7.33
N ASN A 168 -11.23 12.20 -6.58
CA ASN A 168 -12.67 12.06 -6.83
C ASN A 168 -13.12 10.59 -6.94
N ALA A 169 -12.44 9.71 -6.22
CA ALA A 169 -12.79 8.30 -6.13
C ALA A 169 -13.76 8.06 -4.96
N ARG A 170 -14.61 7.06 -5.07
CA ARG A 170 -15.36 6.57 -3.90
C ARG A 170 -14.43 5.80 -2.97
N LEU A 171 -14.73 5.79 -1.68
CA LEU A 171 -14.02 5.02 -0.66
C LEU A 171 -14.86 3.82 -0.25
N ILE A 172 -14.26 2.64 -0.26
CA ILE A 172 -14.87 1.41 0.27
C ILE A 172 -14.09 1.01 1.53
N ILE A 173 -14.77 0.99 2.68
CA ILE A 173 -14.20 0.53 3.94
C ILE A 173 -14.65 -0.90 4.17
N ALA A 174 -13.72 -1.84 4.26
CA ALA A 174 -13.98 -3.26 4.39
C ALA A 174 -13.42 -3.83 5.68
N ALA A 175 -14.19 -4.65 6.37
CA ALA A 175 -13.72 -5.48 7.47
C ALA A 175 -14.06 -6.95 7.22
N ALA A 176 -13.15 -7.82 7.63
CA ALA A 176 -13.38 -9.26 7.60
C ALA A 176 -13.60 -9.77 9.02
N TRP A 177 -14.46 -10.76 9.16
CA TRP A 177 -14.65 -11.48 10.41
C TRP A 177 -14.64 -12.97 10.15
N ASP A 178 -14.13 -13.73 11.09
CA ASP A 178 -14.09 -15.19 11.00
C ASP A 178 -14.17 -15.79 12.40
N VAL A 179 -14.64 -17.01 12.47
CA VAL A 179 -14.60 -17.84 13.68
C VAL A 179 -13.61 -18.97 13.47
N PRO A 180 -12.86 -19.36 14.49
CA PRO A 180 -11.97 -20.51 14.40
C PRO A 180 -12.71 -21.73 13.84
N GLU A 181 -12.14 -22.37 12.82
CA GLU A 181 -12.67 -23.61 12.30
C GLU A 181 -12.69 -24.67 13.40
N VAL A 182 -13.88 -24.96 13.91
CA VAL A 182 -14.09 -26.06 14.85
C VAL A 182 -14.56 -27.25 14.04
N ASN A 183 -13.91 -28.41 14.21
CA ASN A 183 -14.34 -29.64 13.54
C ASN A 183 -15.81 -29.95 13.96
N PRO A 184 -16.78 -29.92 13.01
CA PRO A 184 -18.19 -30.11 13.32
C PRO A 184 -18.52 -31.47 13.93
N TRP A 185 -17.61 -32.44 13.79
CA TRP A 185 -17.75 -33.77 14.33
C TRP A 185 -17.00 -33.96 15.66
N SER A 186 -16.41 -32.90 16.22
CA SER A 186 -15.77 -33.00 17.54
C SER A 186 -16.83 -32.98 18.65
N ALA A 187 -16.58 -33.75 19.70
CA ALA A 187 -17.45 -33.74 20.88
C ALA A 187 -17.53 -32.35 21.53
N ALA A 188 -16.46 -31.53 21.39
CA ALA A 188 -16.42 -30.17 21.87
C ALA A 188 -17.33 -29.25 21.05
N TYR A 189 -17.46 -29.42 19.74
CA TYR A 189 -18.40 -28.68 18.90
C TYR A 189 -19.85 -29.05 19.26
N LEU A 190 -20.17 -30.34 19.30
CA LEU A 190 -21.53 -30.83 19.61
C LEU A 190 -21.99 -30.40 21.00
N ALA A 191 -21.06 -30.26 21.96
CA ALA A 191 -21.37 -29.80 23.29
C ALA A 191 -21.56 -28.27 23.40
N ASN A 192 -21.08 -27.47 22.43
CA ASN A 192 -21.02 -26.02 22.50
C ASN A 192 -21.46 -25.30 21.19
N VAL A 193 -22.38 -25.89 20.43
CA VAL A 193 -22.85 -25.28 19.15
C VAL A 193 -23.33 -23.84 19.34
N ASN A 194 -24.10 -23.54 20.38
CA ASN A 194 -24.57 -22.20 20.67
C ASN A 194 -23.43 -21.23 20.95
N ALA A 195 -22.37 -21.68 21.64
CA ALA A 195 -21.19 -20.81 21.90
C ALA A 195 -20.42 -20.46 20.61
N VAL A 196 -20.42 -21.34 19.60
CA VAL A 196 -19.80 -21.04 18.29
C VAL A 196 -20.67 -20.05 17.52
N GLU A 197 -21.99 -20.18 17.55
CA GLU A 197 -22.94 -19.24 16.95
C GLU A 197 -22.86 -17.88 17.62
N ASP A 198 -22.84 -17.83 18.96
CA ASP A 198 -22.68 -16.59 19.71
C ASP A 198 -21.36 -15.88 19.39
N ALA A 199 -20.26 -16.65 19.27
CA ALA A 199 -18.97 -16.11 18.89
C ALA A 199 -18.96 -15.56 17.44
N ALA A 200 -19.67 -16.21 16.51
CA ALA A 200 -19.82 -15.74 15.15
C ALA A 200 -20.58 -14.41 15.09
N GLN A 201 -21.71 -14.34 15.81
CA GLN A 201 -22.51 -13.12 15.90
C GLN A 201 -21.72 -11.97 16.54
N ALA A 202 -20.94 -12.25 17.58
CA ALA A 202 -20.09 -11.26 18.23
C ALA A 202 -19.01 -10.73 17.29
N ALA A 203 -18.33 -11.62 16.54
CA ALA A 203 -17.29 -11.25 15.59
C ALA A 203 -17.87 -10.41 14.42
N GLU A 204 -19.03 -10.76 13.92
CA GLU A 204 -19.74 -9.99 12.90
C GLU A 204 -20.12 -8.61 13.42
N ALA A 205 -20.72 -8.53 14.61
CA ALA A 205 -21.12 -7.26 15.23
C ALA A 205 -19.91 -6.34 15.49
N GLU A 206 -18.76 -6.89 15.88
CA GLU A 206 -17.51 -6.15 16.03
C GLU A 206 -17.02 -5.59 14.69
N ALA A 207 -17.02 -6.40 13.63
CA ALA A 207 -16.63 -5.96 12.29
C ALA A 207 -17.57 -4.85 11.76
N VAL A 208 -18.88 -4.98 11.94
CA VAL A 208 -19.87 -3.93 11.59
C VAL A 208 -19.58 -2.65 12.37
N SER A 209 -19.34 -2.76 13.66
CA SER A 209 -19.01 -1.60 14.49
C SER A 209 -17.71 -0.92 14.06
N ALA A 210 -16.70 -1.68 13.63
CA ALA A 210 -15.43 -1.15 13.13
C ALA A 210 -15.60 -0.33 11.84
N VAL A 211 -16.35 -0.84 10.87
CA VAL A 211 -16.57 -0.11 9.60
C VAL A 211 -17.43 1.13 9.79
N GLU A 212 -18.45 1.08 10.67
CA GLU A 212 -19.27 2.25 10.96
C GLU A 212 -18.50 3.34 11.71
N ARG A 213 -17.68 3.01 12.70
CA ARG A 213 -16.79 3.98 13.36
C ARG A 213 -15.82 4.63 12.36
N ALA A 214 -15.24 3.82 11.47
CA ALA A 214 -14.36 4.32 10.42
C ALA A 214 -15.11 5.26 9.46
N ARG A 215 -16.34 4.92 9.08
CA ARG A 215 -17.20 5.76 8.24
C ARG A 215 -17.54 7.09 8.91
N GLU A 216 -17.94 7.06 10.18
CA GLU A 216 -18.24 8.28 10.95
C GLU A 216 -17.03 9.23 11.00
N MET A 217 -15.83 8.69 11.27
CA MET A 217 -14.59 9.46 11.26
C MET A 217 -14.33 10.11 9.89
N VAL A 218 -14.48 9.34 8.80
CA VAL A 218 -14.28 9.85 7.44
C VAL A 218 -15.31 10.93 7.08
N MET A 219 -16.58 10.71 7.39
CA MET A 219 -17.65 11.66 7.08
C MET A 219 -17.53 12.97 7.86
N ALA A 220 -16.94 12.94 9.05
CA ALA A 220 -16.66 14.14 9.83
C ALA A 220 -15.58 15.03 9.17
N GLU A 221 -14.54 14.42 8.57
CA GLU A 221 -13.44 15.15 7.92
C GLU A 221 -13.73 15.44 6.43
N HIS A 222 -14.47 14.57 5.76
CA HIS A 222 -14.74 14.59 4.32
C HIS A 222 -16.25 14.42 4.02
N PRO A 223 -17.13 15.37 4.39
CA PRO A 223 -18.59 15.21 4.29
C PRO A 223 -19.11 15.04 2.85
N GLY A 224 -18.31 15.41 1.84
CA GLY A 224 -18.65 15.26 0.42
C GLY A 224 -18.14 13.95 -0.21
N LEU A 225 -17.43 13.11 0.53
CA LEU A 225 -16.88 11.87 0.00
C LEU A 225 -17.95 10.77 -0.06
N THR A 226 -18.05 10.07 -1.19
CA THR A 226 -18.88 8.87 -1.28
C THR A 226 -18.20 7.71 -0.57
N VAL A 227 -18.78 7.26 0.54
CA VAL A 227 -18.25 6.20 1.39
C VAL A 227 -19.21 5.02 1.42
N GLU A 228 -18.71 3.85 1.04
CA GLU A 228 -19.39 2.57 1.17
C GLU A 228 -18.71 1.76 2.27
N VAL A 229 -19.47 0.99 3.03
CA VAL A 229 -18.93 0.10 4.06
C VAL A 229 -19.42 -1.32 3.81
N GLY A 230 -18.60 -2.31 4.15
CA GLY A 230 -18.97 -3.71 4.02
C GLY A 230 -18.19 -4.60 4.96
N THR A 231 -18.86 -5.66 5.42
CA THR A 231 -18.25 -6.73 6.19
C THR A 231 -18.43 -8.05 5.47
N GLN A 232 -17.43 -8.92 5.52
CA GLN A 232 -17.53 -10.23 4.90
C GLN A 232 -16.91 -11.28 5.83
N ARG A 233 -17.59 -12.43 5.93
CA ARG A 233 -17.02 -13.58 6.62
C ARG A 233 -15.90 -14.20 5.80
N GLY A 234 -14.76 -14.41 6.43
CA GLY A 234 -13.58 -15.04 5.83
C GLY A 234 -12.28 -14.47 6.35
N ARG A 235 -11.19 -15.07 5.91
CA ARG A 235 -9.85 -14.59 6.27
C ARG A 235 -9.59 -13.21 5.68
N PRO A 236 -9.10 -12.24 6.49
CA PRO A 236 -8.96 -10.84 6.05
C PRO A 236 -8.17 -10.67 4.75
N GLU A 237 -7.12 -11.47 4.56
CA GLU A 237 -6.29 -11.40 3.36
C GLU A 237 -7.04 -11.82 2.08
N HIS A 238 -7.98 -12.74 2.17
CA HIS A 238 -8.81 -13.14 1.03
C HIS A 238 -9.89 -12.10 0.75
N VAL A 239 -10.60 -11.66 1.79
CA VAL A 239 -11.64 -10.63 1.67
C VAL A 239 -11.08 -9.35 1.02
N LEU A 240 -9.90 -8.91 1.47
CA LEU A 240 -9.26 -7.70 0.90
C LEU A 240 -8.69 -7.93 -0.50
N ALA A 241 -8.19 -9.14 -0.81
CA ALA A 241 -7.75 -9.48 -2.15
C ALA A 241 -8.93 -9.43 -3.14
N ASP A 242 -10.08 -10.02 -2.78
CA ASP A 242 -11.30 -10.00 -3.58
C ASP A 242 -11.82 -8.55 -3.73
N ALA A 243 -11.86 -7.77 -2.66
CA ALA A 243 -12.26 -6.37 -2.69
C ALA A 243 -11.32 -5.48 -3.52
N SER A 244 -10.08 -5.93 -3.76
CA SER A 244 -9.10 -5.21 -4.60
C SER A 244 -9.36 -5.38 -6.11
N GLU A 245 -10.25 -6.30 -6.51
CA GLU A 245 -10.60 -6.49 -7.91
C GLU A 245 -11.37 -5.26 -8.42
N GLY A 246 -10.89 -4.68 -9.50
CA GLY A 246 -11.45 -3.44 -10.05
C GLY A 246 -11.16 -2.16 -9.24
N ALA A 247 -10.49 -2.25 -8.10
CA ALA A 247 -10.08 -1.08 -7.33
C ALA A 247 -8.88 -0.35 -7.99
N GLY A 248 -8.80 0.95 -7.74
CA GLY A 248 -7.64 1.77 -8.11
C GLY A 248 -6.49 1.65 -7.09
N LEU A 249 -6.83 1.37 -5.83
CA LEU A 249 -5.86 1.18 -4.75
C LEU A 249 -6.48 0.41 -3.58
N LEU A 250 -5.73 -0.54 -3.02
CA LEU A 250 -6.00 -1.15 -1.73
C LEU A 250 -5.08 -0.51 -0.67
N VAL A 251 -5.67 -0.04 0.43
CA VAL A 251 -4.94 0.57 1.56
C VAL A 251 -5.07 -0.33 2.78
N VAL A 252 -3.95 -0.57 3.45
CA VAL A 252 -3.91 -1.37 4.69
C VAL A 252 -2.98 -0.72 5.71
N GLY A 253 -3.26 -0.91 6.99
CA GLY A 253 -2.31 -0.59 8.05
C GLY A 253 -1.09 -1.51 7.98
N SER A 254 0.07 -1.05 8.45
CA SER A 254 1.26 -1.90 8.49
C SER A 254 1.14 -3.05 9.50
N ARG A 255 0.27 -2.93 10.49
CA ARG A 255 -0.03 -3.90 11.56
C ARG A 255 -1.53 -3.88 11.89
N GLY A 256 -1.97 -4.81 12.72
CA GLY A 256 -3.32 -4.93 13.24
C GLY A 256 -3.32 -5.32 14.72
N HIS A 257 -4.47 -5.72 15.25
CA HIS A 257 -4.66 -6.08 16.66
C HIS A 257 -3.87 -7.33 17.11
N SER A 258 -3.68 -8.30 16.22
CA SER A 258 -3.09 -9.61 16.56
C SER A 258 -1.57 -9.67 16.39
N ASP A 259 -0.91 -8.54 16.13
CA ASP A 259 0.50 -8.55 15.80
C ASP A 259 1.38 -8.79 17.02
N LEU A 260 2.20 -9.83 16.94
CA LEU A 260 3.24 -10.13 17.91
C LEU A 260 4.22 -8.95 18.02
N VAL A 261 4.56 -8.59 19.26
CA VAL A 261 5.57 -7.57 19.55
C VAL A 261 6.87 -7.91 18.80
N GLY A 262 7.31 -7.01 17.93
CA GLY A 262 8.55 -7.17 17.16
C GLY A 262 8.36 -7.47 15.66
N LEU A 263 7.15 -7.77 15.18
CA LEU A 263 6.90 -7.86 13.75
C LEU A 263 6.75 -6.46 13.14
N LEU A 264 7.47 -6.22 12.07
CA LEU A 264 7.50 -4.93 11.36
C LEU A 264 6.37 -4.80 10.34
N LEU A 265 5.74 -5.91 9.94
CA LEU A 265 4.63 -5.98 8.99
C LEU A 265 3.66 -7.09 9.41
N GLY A 266 2.37 -6.77 9.48
CA GLY A 266 1.30 -7.68 9.84
C GLY A 266 1.05 -8.78 8.82
N SER A 267 0.37 -9.85 9.25
CA SER A 267 0.04 -11.00 8.41
C SER A 267 -0.81 -10.62 7.21
N VAL A 268 -1.85 -9.80 7.42
CA VAL A 268 -2.76 -9.32 6.37
C VAL A 268 -2.01 -8.43 5.37
N SER A 269 -1.27 -7.42 5.85
CA SER A 269 -0.51 -6.51 4.99
C SER A 269 0.51 -7.26 4.14
N ARG A 270 1.19 -8.27 4.72
CA ARG A 270 2.11 -9.13 3.99
C ARG A 270 1.39 -9.97 2.92
N ALA A 271 0.25 -10.54 3.25
CA ALA A 271 -0.49 -11.39 2.32
C ALA A 271 -1.03 -10.59 1.13
N VAL A 272 -1.67 -9.44 1.36
CA VAL A 272 -2.24 -8.61 0.27
C VAL A 272 -1.17 -8.03 -0.65
N LEU A 273 0.05 -7.80 -0.16
CA LEU A 273 1.18 -7.45 -1.04
C LEU A 273 1.45 -8.53 -2.10
N HIS A 274 1.12 -9.80 -1.84
CA HIS A 274 1.26 -10.90 -2.80
C HIS A 274 0.00 -11.14 -3.62
N THR A 275 -1.18 -10.96 -3.04
CA THR A 275 -2.46 -11.45 -3.60
C THR A 275 -3.34 -10.36 -4.21
N ALA A 276 -3.19 -9.08 -3.82
CA ALA A 276 -4.03 -8.01 -4.34
C ALA A 276 -3.94 -7.87 -5.86
N ASN A 277 -5.07 -7.49 -6.48
CA ASN A 277 -5.20 -7.32 -7.94
C ASN A 277 -4.95 -5.87 -8.40
N CYS A 278 -4.80 -4.94 -7.46
CA CYS A 278 -4.50 -3.52 -7.70
C CYS A 278 -3.24 -3.08 -6.93
N PRO A 279 -2.74 -1.84 -7.11
CA PRO A 279 -1.71 -1.26 -6.25
C PRO A 279 -2.07 -1.34 -4.77
N VAL A 280 -1.06 -1.49 -3.89
CA VAL A 280 -1.25 -1.59 -2.44
C VAL A 280 -0.48 -0.50 -1.73
N ALA A 281 -1.16 0.26 -0.86
CA ALA A 281 -0.57 1.20 0.07
C ALA A 281 -0.51 0.61 1.48
N VAL A 282 0.67 0.63 2.08
CA VAL A 282 0.90 0.24 3.47
C VAL A 282 1.14 1.51 4.30
N ILE A 283 0.24 1.79 5.25
CA ILE A 283 0.27 2.98 6.10
C ILE A 283 0.83 2.62 7.49
N ARG A 284 1.61 3.54 8.06
CA ARG A 284 2.27 3.37 9.35
C ARG A 284 1.70 4.24 10.44
#